data_2bf1c329b9ca53e52d93dcea7e0e891c
#
_entry.id   2bf1c329b9ca53e52d93dcea7e0e891c
#
_cell.length_a   1.000
_cell.length_b   1.000
_cell.length_c   1.000
_cell.angle_alpha   90.00
_cell.angle_beta   90.00
_cell.angle_gamma   90.00
#
_symmetry.space_group_name_H-M   'P 1'
#
loop_
_entity.id
_entity.type
_entity.pdbx_description
1 polymer ?
#
loop_
_entity_poly.entity_id
_entity_poly.type
_entity_poly.pdbx_seq_one_letter_code
_entity_poly.pdbx_strand_id
1 'polypeptide(L)'
;WLKQIMLRPFLLRVASVAPRAPLCGASSFVPWYAINSRRSFFQSKWKKRLDILLEGRRRPAIPDIPATEVLDAEKCMIKPCKPVLGSKRTGLLAYKIGCMSLWDEWGEKHMVTVCQADRLAVLQQRTLSKDGYESVQVGIGFKQVSRQSKSEIALCMKVGVGPKHKSCEFRVSSDCLLPPGHRLSVRHFVPGQWAFVSGWSKAKGYQGPMKRWGFAGGVSDKQGGEKAHRAHGSMGQRGVGKVHKYKKAGGHMGPDPRCMNAQVFRIEATRNLIFLKGTIPGYKGSMVKISDARGKTALKNKHIRLPYPTFVPVPDVEYPTTLQAPPQDRDPFLYPEQPLYQPDD
;
A
#
# COMPACT_ATOMS: atom_id res chain seq x y z
N TRP A 1 -12.82 -27.30 43.58
CA TRP A 1 -11.75 -28.28 43.39
C TRP A 1 -10.67 -27.68 42.47
N LEU A 2 -9.71 -26.90 42.90
CA LEU A 2 -8.47 -27.17 43.65
C LEU A 2 -7.58 -28.27 43.06
N LYS A 3 -6.45 -27.87 42.43
CA LYS A 3 -5.07 -28.25 42.78
C LYS A 3 -4.11 -27.69 41.73
N GLN A 4 -3.35 -26.63 42.06
CA GLN A 4 -1.92 -26.69 42.37
C GLN A 4 -1.15 -27.77 41.62
N ILE A 5 -0.32 -27.36 40.62
CA ILE A 5 0.87 -28.13 40.23
C ILE A 5 2.07 -27.20 40.26
N MET A 6 3.02 -27.58 41.04
CA MET A 6 4.29 -26.96 41.40
C MET A 6 5.27 -26.80 40.26
N LEU A 7 5.93 -25.66 40.27
CA LEU A 7 7.20 -25.39 39.61
C LEU A 7 8.30 -26.31 40.15
N ARG A 8 9.01 -26.99 39.28
CA ARG A 8 10.33 -27.60 39.59
C ARG A 8 11.38 -26.96 38.65
N PRO A 9 12.49 -26.45 39.20
CA PRO A 9 13.61 -25.99 38.39
C PRO A 9 14.48 -27.17 37.98
N PHE A 10 14.78 -27.30 36.72
CA PHE A 10 15.75 -28.26 36.16
C PHE A 10 17.16 -27.67 36.28
N LEU A 11 17.92 -28.15 37.26
CA LEU A 11 19.35 -27.95 37.34
C LEU A 11 20.05 -28.94 36.40
N LEU A 12 20.60 -28.45 35.32
CA LEU A 12 21.50 -29.20 34.45
C LEU A 12 22.90 -29.23 35.07
N ARG A 13 23.30 -30.39 35.62
CA ARG A 13 24.66 -30.73 36.01
C ARG A 13 25.50 -30.84 34.74
N VAL A 14 26.50 -29.99 34.58
CA VAL A 14 27.56 -30.15 33.60
C VAL A 14 28.57 -31.12 34.18
N ALA A 15 28.63 -32.32 33.60
CA ALA A 15 29.68 -33.28 33.88
C ALA A 15 30.92 -32.95 33.05
N SER A 16 32.02 -32.64 33.71
CA SER A 16 33.36 -32.50 33.14
C SER A 16 33.88 -33.85 32.69
N VAL A 17 34.00 -34.07 31.39
CA VAL A 17 34.71 -35.19 30.81
C VAL A 17 36.06 -34.69 30.29
N ALA A 18 37.12 -35.14 30.93
CA ALA A 18 38.49 -34.90 30.49
C ALA A 18 38.79 -35.73 29.21
N PRO A 19 39.51 -35.21 28.22
CA PRO A 19 39.86 -35.96 27.03
C PRO A 19 41.09 -36.84 27.25
N ARG A 20 40.96 -38.13 26.97
CA ARG A 20 42.06 -39.08 26.80
C ARG A 20 42.85 -38.75 25.53
N ALA A 21 44.16 -38.69 25.64
CA ALA A 21 45.07 -38.54 24.52
C ALA A 21 45.17 -39.83 23.68
N PRO A 22 45.21 -39.76 22.35
CA PRO A 22 45.70 -40.83 21.50
C PRO A 22 47.12 -40.55 21.02
N LEU A 23 47.91 -41.60 21.05
CA LEU A 23 49.26 -41.69 20.56
C LEU A 23 49.38 -41.85 19.04
N CYS A 24 50.43 -41.20 18.51
CA CYS A 24 51.15 -41.46 17.24
C CYS A 24 50.41 -41.44 15.90
N GLY A 25 50.87 -40.46 15.04
CA GLY A 25 50.71 -40.46 13.61
C GLY A 25 51.08 -39.10 13.05
N ALA A 26 52.31 -38.92 12.57
CA ALA A 26 52.81 -37.70 11.97
C ALA A 26 52.11 -37.42 10.63
N SER A 27 51.16 -36.51 10.65
CA SER A 27 50.71 -35.79 9.49
C SER A 27 50.38 -34.34 9.93
N SER A 28 50.82 -33.38 9.16
CA SER A 28 50.82 -31.94 9.42
C SER A 28 49.45 -31.43 9.92
N PHE A 29 49.25 -31.56 11.22
CA PHE A 29 48.07 -30.96 11.89
C PHE A 29 48.32 -29.46 12.08
N VAL A 30 47.68 -28.64 11.31
CA VAL A 30 47.55 -27.22 11.62
C VAL A 30 46.72 -27.14 12.89
N PRO A 31 47.26 -26.61 14.01
CA PRO A 31 46.54 -26.60 15.28
C PRO A 31 45.27 -25.75 15.17
N TRP A 32 44.22 -26.26 15.72
CA TRP A 32 42.86 -25.62 15.77
C TRP A 32 42.93 -24.17 16.29
N TYR A 33 43.96 -23.85 17.04
CA TYR A 33 44.28 -22.48 17.49
C TYR A 33 44.58 -21.52 16.35
N ALA A 34 45.21 -21.96 15.28
CA ALA A 34 45.56 -21.11 14.15
C ALA A 34 44.34 -20.80 13.28
N ILE A 35 43.34 -21.69 13.25
CA ILE A 35 42.09 -21.47 12.51
C ILE A 35 41.19 -20.46 13.26
N ASN A 36 41.16 -20.52 14.58
CA ASN A 36 40.38 -19.60 15.39
C ASN A 36 41.01 -18.19 15.42
N SER A 37 42.37 -18.10 15.45
CA SER A 37 43.04 -16.79 15.37
C SER A 37 42.83 -16.12 14.02
N ARG A 38 42.79 -16.86 12.90
CA ARG A 38 42.45 -16.32 11.58
C ARG A 38 40.98 -15.89 11.49
N ARG A 39 40.06 -16.63 12.10
CA ARG A 39 38.64 -16.23 12.16
C ARG A 39 38.43 -14.97 13.02
N SER A 40 39.07 -14.86 14.15
CA SER A 40 39.02 -13.69 15.02
C SER A 40 39.64 -12.45 14.35
N PHE A 41 40.78 -12.65 13.64
CA PHE A 41 41.42 -11.59 12.87
C PHE A 41 40.57 -11.12 11.70
N PHE A 42 39.92 -12.02 10.98
CA PHE A 42 39.00 -11.69 9.91
C PHE A 42 37.74 -10.96 10.44
N GLN A 43 37.16 -11.42 11.54
CA GLN A 43 36.03 -10.79 12.20
C GLN A 43 36.41 -9.40 12.73
N SER A 44 37.60 -9.20 13.29
CA SER A 44 38.04 -7.88 13.73
C SER A 44 38.30 -6.92 12.58
N LYS A 45 38.83 -7.40 11.46
CA LYS A 45 38.98 -6.59 10.23
C LYS A 45 37.64 -6.20 9.61
N TRP A 46 36.69 -7.12 9.60
CA TRP A 46 35.33 -6.84 9.14
C TRP A 46 34.61 -5.87 10.06
N LYS A 47 34.75 -6.02 11.36
CA LYS A 47 34.15 -5.13 12.35
C LYS A 47 34.72 -3.71 12.22
N LYS A 48 36.07 -3.57 12.13
CA LYS A 48 36.72 -2.27 11.87
C LYS A 48 36.28 -1.65 10.54
N ARG A 49 36.13 -2.44 9.47
CA ARG A 49 35.66 -1.97 8.18
C ARG A 49 34.17 -1.57 8.22
N LEU A 50 33.36 -2.31 8.99
CA LEU A 50 31.97 -1.96 9.24
C LEU A 50 31.86 -0.69 10.07
N ASP A 51 32.71 -0.53 11.09
CA ASP A 51 32.75 0.66 11.94
C ASP A 51 33.17 1.89 11.13
N ILE A 52 34.18 1.79 10.27
CA ILE A 52 34.59 2.86 9.35
C ILE A 52 33.48 3.20 8.36
N LEU A 53 32.79 2.19 7.82
CA LEU A 53 31.65 2.41 6.93
C LEU A 53 30.44 3.00 7.68
N LEU A 54 30.28 2.67 8.94
CA LEU A 54 29.23 3.23 9.81
C LEU A 54 29.60 4.61 10.31
N GLU A 55 30.89 4.89 10.59
CA GLU A 55 31.37 6.24 10.95
C GLU A 55 31.20 7.24 9.80
N GLY A 56 31.56 6.83 8.58
CA GLY A 56 31.26 7.63 7.38
C GLY A 56 29.77 7.75 7.08
N ARG A 57 28.94 6.91 7.70
CA ARG A 57 27.48 6.89 7.59
C ARG A 57 26.77 7.30 8.88
N ARG A 58 27.48 7.82 9.88
CA ARG A 58 26.82 8.41 11.05
C ARG A 58 25.90 9.51 10.53
N ARG A 59 24.63 9.19 10.53
CA ARG A 59 23.59 10.16 10.20
C ARG A 59 23.66 11.23 11.28
N PRO A 60 23.57 12.51 10.92
CA PRO A 60 23.50 13.54 11.92
C PRO A 60 22.41 13.15 12.93
N ALA A 61 22.72 13.29 14.22
CA ALA A 61 21.73 13.12 15.27
C ALA A 61 20.51 13.94 14.86
N ILE A 62 19.40 13.27 14.66
CA ILE A 62 18.17 13.97 14.32
C ILE A 62 17.72 14.56 15.63
N PRO A 63 17.52 15.88 15.72
CA PRO A 63 16.93 16.47 16.88
C PRO A 63 15.61 15.71 17.16
N ASP A 64 15.37 15.40 18.42
CA ASP A 64 14.13 14.75 18.84
C ASP A 64 12.97 15.62 18.33
N ILE A 65 12.36 15.16 17.25
CA ILE A 65 11.18 15.83 16.69
C ILE A 65 10.07 15.52 17.69
N PRO A 66 9.51 16.51 18.36
CA PRO A 66 8.47 16.27 19.35
C PRO A 66 7.34 15.47 18.72
N ALA A 67 6.86 14.46 19.44
CA ALA A 67 5.79 13.58 18.96
C ALA A 67 4.50 14.35 18.60
N THR A 68 4.32 15.50 19.19
CA THR A 68 3.35 16.53 18.83
C THR A 68 4.05 17.55 17.95
N GLU A 69 4.05 17.30 16.63
CA GLU A 69 4.44 18.28 15.64
C GLU A 69 3.44 19.44 15.72
N VAL A 70 3.77 20.47 16.47
CA VAL A 70 3.07 21.74 16.42
C VAL A 70 3.52 22.41 15.12
N LEU A 71 2.84 22.06 14.04
CA LEU A 71 2.94 22.82 12.79
C LEU A 71 2.33 24.19 13.09
N ASP A 72 3.08 25.25 12.86
CA ASP A 72 2.58 26.61 12.97
C ASP A 72 1.27 26.71 12.21
N ALA A 73 0.17 26.80 12.93
CA ALA A 73 -1.17 26.80 12.34
C ALA A 73 -1.32 27.93 11.31
N GLU A 74 -0.64 29.06 11.54
CA GLU A 74 -0.66 30.22 10.65
C GLU A 74 -0.02 29.95 9.27
N LYS A 75 1.06 29.15 9.19
CA LYS A 75 1.70 28.81 7.90
C LYS A 75 0.91 27.81 7.07
N CYS A 76 -0.01 27.09 7.70
CA CYS A 76 -0.81 26.05 7.07
C CYS A 76 -2.25 26.48 6.75
N MET A 77 -2.57 27.75 6.91
CA MET A 77 -3.90 28.30 6.59
C MET A 77 -4.19 28.16 5.10
N ILE A 78 -5.07 27.25 4.77
CA ILE A 78 -5.56 27.04 3.42
C ILE A 78 -6.92 27.74 3.29
N LYS A 79 -7.02 28.60 2.32
CA LYS A 79 -8.31 29.21 1.98
C LYS A 79 -9.10 28.23 1.11
N PRO A 80 -10.36 27.94 1.46
CA PRO A 80 -11.22 27.18 0.57
C PRO A 80 -11.39 27.91 -0.75
N CYS A 81 -11.21 27.21 -1.86
CA CYS A 81 -11.38 27.78 -3.19
C CYS A 81 -12.62 27.19 -3.89
N LYS A 82 -13.19 27.95 -4.82
CA LYS A 82 -14.23 27.43 -5.70
C LYS A 82 -13.55 26.68 -6.86
N PRO A 83 -14.00 25.46 -7.20
CA PRO A 83 -13.42 24.71 -8.30
C PRO A 83 -13.70 25.41 -9.64
N VAL A 84 -12.66 25.56 -10.44
CA VAL A 84 -12.74 25.99 -11.84
C VAL A 84 -12.85 24.75 -12.73
N LEU A 85 -13.37 24.90 -13.94
CA LEU A 85 -13.42 23.80 -14.90
C LEU A 85 -12.02 23.27 -15.17
N GLY A 86 -11.78 22.00 -14.83
CA GLY A 86 -10.46 21.38 -14.96
C GLY A 86 -9.62 21.35 -13.68
N SER A 87 -10.07 21.94 -12.57
CA SER A 87 -9.39 21.87 -11.27
C SER A 87 -9.14 20.41 -10.84
N LYS A 88 -7.91 20.12 -10.44
CA LYS A 88 -7.47 18.80 -9.98
C LYS A 88 -6.96 18.92 -8.56
N ARG A 89 -7.66 18.27 -7.63
CA ARG A 89 -7.21 18.17 -6.23
C ARG A 89 -6.10 17.17 -6.06
N THR A 90 -5.39 17.26 -4.94
CA THR A 90 -4.48 16.22 -4.51
C THR A 90 -5.22 14.91 -4.23
N GLY A 91 -4.51 13.78 -4.23
CA GLY A 91 -5.05 12.52 -3.76
C GLY A 91 -4.50 12.17 -2.38
N LEU A 92 -4.97 11.05 -1.84
CA LEU A 92 -4.49 10.45 -0.60
C LEU A 92 -3.70 9.18 -0.86
N LEU A 93 -2.75 8.91 0.02
CA LEU A 93 -2.11 7.60 0.15
C LEU A 93 -2.78 6.84 1.28
N ALA A 94 -2.99 5.55 1.11
CA ALA A 94 -3.57 4.72 2.15
C ALA A 94 -2.96 3.32 2.17
N TYR A 95 -2.97 2.67 3.32
CA TYR A 95 -2.64 1.27 3.46
C TYR A 95 -3.91 0.44 3.42
N LYS A 96 -3.93 -0.59 2.60
CA LYS A 96 -5.02 -1.57 2.58
C LYS A 96 -4.97 -2.44 3.83
N ILE A 97 -5.98 -2.34 4.69
CA ILE A 97 -6.08 -3.16 5.90
C ILE A 97 -6.67 -4.52 5.56
N GLY A 98 -7.80 -4.54 4.88
CA GLY A 98 -8.49 -5.77 4.54
C GLY A 98 -9.82 -5.53 3.84
N CYS A 99 -10.58 -6.60 3.66
CA CYS A 99 -11.94 -6.53 3.15
C CYS A 99 -12.89 -7.08 4.21
N MET A 100 -14.06 -6.48 4.29
CA MET A 100 -15.16 -6.90 5.15
C MET A 100 -16.49 -6.67 4.43
N SER A 101 -17.56 -7.21 4.96
CA SER A 101 -18.91 -6.92 4.50
C SER A 101 -19.59 -5.97 5.48
N LEU A 102 -20.32 -5.03 4.93
CA LEU A 102 -21.18 -4.11 5.67
C LEU A 102 -22.57 -4.13 5.05
N TRP A 103 -23.56 -3.82 5.83
CA TRP A 103 -24.94 -3.67 5.38
C TRP A 103 -25.28 -2.20 5.24
N ASP A 104 -26.08 -1.90 4.26
CA ASP A 104 -26.66 -0.59 4.08
C ASP A 104 -27.95 -0.45 4.89
N GLU A 105 -28.55 0.73 4.92
CA GLU A 105 -29.82 1.00 5.61
C GLU A 105 -30.96 0.13 5.11
N TRP A 106 -30.95 -0.25 3.83
CA TRP A 106 -31.90 -1.19 3.22
C TRP A 106 -31.60 -2.68 3.49
N GLY A 107 -30.54 -2.99 4.28
CA GLY A 107 -30.14 -4.37 4.53
C GLY A 107 -29.37 -5.03 3.39
N GLU A 108 -29.01 -4.30 2.33
CA GLU A 108 -28.16 -4.82 1.25
C GLU A 108 -26.73 -5.01 1.75
N LYS A 109 -26.17 -6.21 1.52
CA LYS A 109 -24.82 -6.57 1.90
C LYS A 109 -23.80 -6.06 0.89
N HIS A 110 -22.94 -5.17 1.28
CA HIS A 110 -21.86 -4.66 0.45
C HIS A 110 -20.51 -5.20 0.89
N MET A 111 -19.72 -5.69 -0.08
CA MET A 111 -18.31 -5.98 0.15
C MET A 111 -17.51 -4.68 0.09
N VAL A 112 -16.82 -4.36 1.17
CA VAL A 112 -16.00 -3.15 1.25
C VAL A 112 -14.54 -3.47 1.57
N THR A 113 -13.64 -2.67 1.04
CA THR A 113 -12.22 -2.71 1.40
C THR A 113 -11.90 -1.52 2.29
N VAL A 114 -11.30 -1.81 3.44
CA VAL A 114 -10.87 -0.82 4.42
C VAL A 114 -9.45 -0.39 4.12
N CYS A 115 -9.24 0.92 4.03
CA CYS A 115 -7.94 1.54 3.85
C CYS A 115 -7.71 2.58 4.94
N GLN A 116 -6.48 2.65 5.45
CA GLN A 116 -6.06 3.59 6.47
C GLN A 116 -5.12 4.64 5.88
N ALA A 117 -5.45 5.89 6.08
CA ALA A 117 -4.60 7.04 5.77
C ALA A 117 -3.78 7.39 7.01
N ASP A 118 -2.61 6.75 7.16
CA ASP A 118 -1.77 6.92 8.34
C ASP A 118 -0.85 8.13 8.18
N ARG A 119 -0.94 9.10 9.10
CA ARG A 119 -0.01 10.24 9.24
C ARG A 119 0.33 10.90 7.92
N LEU A 120 -0.68 11.22 7.11
CA LEU A 120 -0.49 11.89 5.83
C LEU A 120 -0.02 13.32 6.02
N ALA A 121 1.03 13.69 5.29
CA ALA A 121 1.49 15.07 5.25
C ALA A 121 2.04 15.42 3.86
N VAL A 122 1.91 16.67 3.50
CA VAL A 122 2.52 17.26 2.30
C VAL A 122 4.01 17.47 2.60
N LEU A 123 4.88 16.90 1.79
CA LEU A 123 6.32 17.01 1.93
C LEU A 123 6.91 18.12 1.07
N GLN A 124 6.44 18.25 -0.15
CA GLN A 124 6.96 19.23 -1.10
C GLN A 124 5.85 19.68 -2.04
N GLN A 125 5.87 20.94 -2.38
CA GLN A 125 5.11 21.56 -3.44
C GLN A 125 6.04 21.81 -4.63
N ARG A 126 5.62 21.40 -5.82
CA ARG A 126 6.29 21.73 -7.07
C ARG A 126 5.49 22.76 -7.81
N THR A 127 6.16 23.76 -8.30
CA THR A 127 5.56 24.89 -9.00
C THR A 127 6.07 24.97 -10.44
N LEU A 128 5.29 25.55 -11.32
CA LEU A 128 5.63 25.71 -12.73
C LEU A 128 6.98 26.47 -12.90
N SER A 129 7.22 27.48 -12.05
CA SER A 129 8.41 28.32 -12.12
C SER A 129 9.72 27.60 -11.79
N LYS A 130 9.68 26.60 -10.89
CA LYS A 130 10.86 25.86 -10.43
C LYS A 130 11.06 24.53 -11.13
N ASP A 131 9.98 23.78 -11.29
CA ASP A 131 10.02 22.39 -11.71
C ASP A 131 9.40 22.17 -13.12
N GLY A 132 8.79 23.20 -13.71
CA GLY A 132 8.15 23.11 -15.02
C GLY A 132 6.77 22.44 -15.01
N TYR A 133 6.25 22.07 -13.84
CA TYR A 133 4.92 21.49 -13.67
C TYR A 133 4.44 21.65 -12.23
N GLU A 134 3.14 21.51 -12.04
CA GLU A 134 2.51 21.67 -10.73
C GLU A 134 2.14 20.33 -10.12
N SER A 135 2.60 20.11 -8.89
CA SER A 135 2.30 18.88 -8.15
C SER A 135 2.52 19.03 -6.65
N VAL A 136 1.94 18.11 -5.91
CA VAL A 136 2.07 17.99 -4.47
C VAL A 136 2.61 16.61 -4.12
N GLN A 137 3.73 16.55 -3.42
CA GLN A 137 4.28 15.31 -2.90
C GLN A 137 3.72 15.03 -1.51
N VAL A 138 3.04 13.91 -1.37
CA VAL A 138 2.41 13.46 -0.11
C VAL A 138 3.16 12.26 0.43
N GLY A 139 3.45 12.28 1.73
CA GLY A 139 4.07 11.16 2.46
C GLY A 139 3.08 10.46 3.38
N ILE A 140 3.26 9.14 3.53
CA ILE A 140 2.43 8.28 4.40
C ILE A 140 3.28 7.48 5.38
N GLY A 141 2.71 7.21 6.55
CA GLY A 141 3.25 6.30 7.56
C GLY A 141 4.53 6.80 8.22
N PHE A 142 5.18 5.89 8.93
CA PHE A 142 6.43 6.14 9.63
C PHE A 142 7.48 5.09 9.23
N LYS A 143 8.72 5.50 9.12
CA LYS A 143 9.85 4.61 8.87
C LYS A 143 11.03 5.04 9.74
N GLN A 144 11.68 4.08 10.36
CA GLN A 144 12.86 4.36 11.18
C GLN A 144 13.91 5.12 10.38
N VAL A 145 14.49 6.12 10.99
CA VAL A 145 15.51 6.99 10.39
C VAL A 145 16.70 6.19 9.86
N SER A 146 17.12 5.14 10.59
CA SER A 146 18.22 4.27 10.19
C SER A 146 18.00 3.58 8.82
N ARG A 147 16.76 3.46 8.38
CA ARG A 147 16.38 2.82 7.11
C ARG A 147 16.07 3.79 5.98
N GLN A 148 16.23 5.09 6.21
CA GLN A 148 15.96 6.11 5.19
C GLN A 148 17.22 6.64 4.53
N SER A 149 17.08 7.18 3.32
CA SER A 149 18.14 7.91 2.65
C SER A 149 18.32 9.32 3.27
N LYS A 150 19.51 9.88 3.15
CA LYS A 150 19.81 11.26 3.63
C LYS A 150 18.87 12.29 3.00
N SER A 151 18.54 12.13 1.72
CA SER A 151 17.67 13.06 0.98
C SER A 151 16.24 13.04 1.53
N GLU A 152 15.69 11.84 1.81
CA GLU A 152 14.34 11.70 2.39
C GLU A 152 14.27 12.31 3.79
N ILE A 153 15.32 12.10 4.60
CA ILE A 153 15.41 12.68 5.94
C ILE A 153 15.48 14.21 5.85
N ALA A 154 16.37 14.74 5.00
CA ALA A 154 16.51 16.19 4.83
C ALA A 154 15.21 16.85 4.38
N LEU A 155 14.45 16.20 3.48
CA LEU A 155 13.15 16.68 3.04
C LEU A 155 12.14 16.73 4.21
N CYS A 156 12.07 15.67 5.01
CA CYS A 156 11.18 15.62 6.18
C CYS A 156 11.56 16.67 7.23
N MET A 157 12.87 16.83 7.50
CA MET A 157 13.39 17.84 8.44
C MET A 157 13.08 19.27 7.98
N LYS A 158 13.24 19.56 6.68
CA LYS A 158 12.94 20.88 6.12
C LYS A 158 11.49 21.31 6.34
N VAL A 159 10.59 20.33 6.37
CA VAL A 159 9.15 20.55 6.54
C VAL A 159 8.72 20.47 8.01
N GLY A 160 9.57 19.95 8.90
CA GLY A 160 9.22 19.71 10.30
C GLY A 160 8.30 18.49 10.51
N VAL A 161 8.33 17.54 9.56
CA VAL A 161 7.47 16.35 9.60
C VAL A 161 8.30 15.11 9.89
N GLY A 162 7.79 14.20 10.70
CA GLY A 162 8.44 12.93 11.00
C GLY A 162 8.74 12.09 9.73
N PRO A 163 9.72 11.19 9.82
CA PRO A 163 10.18 10.40 8.68
C PRO A 163 9.06 9.53 8.10
N LYS A 164 8.79 9.64 6.80
CA LYS A 164 7.70 8.94 6.12
C LYS A 164 8.14 7.61 5.53
N HIS A 165 7.24 6.62 5.54
CA HIS A 165 7.54 5.30 4.99
C HIS A 165 7.62 5.32 3.46
N LYS A 166 6.65 5.96 2.81
CA LYS A 166 6.60 6.14 1.35
C LYS A 166 6.05 7.50 1.01
N SER A 167 6.48 8.05 -0.11
CA SER A 167 5.96 9.28 -0.67
C SER A 167 5.52 9.06 -2.11
N CYS A 168 4.56 9.83 -2.54
CA CYS A 168 4.06 9.84 -3.90
C CYS A 168 3.66 11.23 -4.30
N GLU A 169 3.79 11.49 -5.58
CA GLU A 169 3.46 12.77 -6.18
C GLU A 169 2.10 12.71 -6.86
N PHE A 170 1.30 13.76 -6.69
CA PHE A 170 0.03 13.98 -7.34
C PHE A 170 0.11 15.26 -8.14
N ARG A 171 -0.19 15.19 -9.43
CA ARG A 171 -0.34 16.37 -10.26
C ARG A 171 -1.64 17.07 -9.89
N VAL A 172 -1.55 18.33 -9.57
CA VAL A 172 -2.66 19.19 -9.14
C VAL A 172 -2.70 20.43 -10.04
N SER A 173 -3.79 21.15 -10.00
CA SER A 173 -3.89 22.47 -10.62
C SER A 173 -3.37 23.55 -9.68
N SER A 174 -3.03 24.73 -10.20
CA SER A 174 -2.47 25.85 -9.46
C SER A 174 -3.34 26.30 -8.27
N ASP A 175 -4.65 26.25 -8.44
CA ASP A 175 -5.66 26.56 -7.42
C ASP A 175 -5.74 25.55 -6.27
N CYS A 176 -5.22 24.34 -6.48
CA CYS A 176 -5.25 23.24 -5.50
C CYS A 176 -3.87 22.91 -4.92
N LEU A 177 -2.90 23.79 -5.04
CA LEU A 177 -1.60 23.62 -4.44
C LEU A 177 -1.69 23.72 -2.91
N LEU A 178 -1.12 22.72 -2.22
CA LEU A 178 -1.11 22.67 -0.75
C LEU A 178 0.27 23.02 -0.21
N PRO A 179 0.35 23.82 0.86
CA PRO A 179 1.62 24.17 1.47
C PRO A 179 2.31 22.94 2.07
N PRO A 180 3.67 22.90 2.07
CA PRO A 180 4.43 21.87 2.78
C PRO A 180 4.07 21.84 4.27
N GLY A 181 4.00 20.64 4.86
CA GLY A 181 3.63 20.44 6.25
C GLY A 181 2.14 20.23 6.49
N HIS A 182 1.28 20.59 5.54
CA HIS A 182 -0.17 20.40 5.69
C HIS A 182 -0.52 18.93 5.88
N ARG A 183 -1.35 18.63 6.90
CA ARG A 183 -1.84 17.28 7.19
C ARG A 183 -3.12 17.01 6.44
N LEU A 184 -3.16 15.90 5.72
CA LEU A 184 -4.32 15.45 4.99
C LEU A 184 -5.13 14.45 5.82
N SER A 185 -6.44 14.63 5.85
CA SER A 185 -7.41 13.75 6.49
C SER A 185 -8.24 13.00 5.46
N VAL A 186 -8.85 11.90 5.88
CA VAL A 186 -9.82 11.13 5.04
C VAL A 186 -11.04 11.95 4.64
N ARG A 187 -11.37 13.01 5.40
CA ARG A 187 -12.45 13.96 5.07
C ARG A 187 -12.22 14.73 3.77
N HIS A 188 -11.06 14.57 3.16
CA HIS A 188 -10.79 15.01 1.79
C HIS A 188 -11.77 14.39 0.79
N PHE A 189 -12.18 13.15 1.03
CA PHE A 189 -13.23 12.48 0.26
C PHE A 189 -14.59 12.60 0.94
N VAL A 190 -15.65 12.52 0.15
CA VAL A 190 -17.02 12.55 0.62
C VAL A 190 -17.65 11.17 0.40
N PRO A 191 -18.46 10.65 1.35
CA PRO A 191 -19.18 9.41 1.13
C PRO A 191 -20.08 9.49 -0.09
N GLY A 192 -20.22 8.39 -0.84
CA GLY A 192 -20.93 8.37 -2.12
C GLY A 192 -20.06 8.76 -3.33
N GLN A 193 -18.95 9.46 -3.13
CA GLN A 193 -18.03 9.85 -4.18
C GLN A 193 -17.37 8.64 -4.86
N TRP A 194 -17.23 8.71 -6.17
CA TRP A 194 -16.38 7.81 -6.92
C TRP A 194 -14.93 8.28 -6.86
N ALA A 195 -14.05 7.37 -6.44
CA ALA A 195 -12.61 7.59 -6.35
C ALA A 195 -11.87 6.67 -7.32
N PHE A 196 -10.75 7.15 -7.84
CA PHE A 196 -9.82 6.37 -8.67
C PHE A 196 -8.71 5.82 -7.78
N VAL A 197 -8.65 4.49 -7.69
CA VAL A 197 -7.68 3.77 -6.86
C VAL A 197 -6.66 3.10 -7.75
N SER A 198 -5.39 3.36 -7.48
CA SER A 198 -4.28 2.71 -8.17
C SER A 198 -3.33 2.03 -7.18
N GLY A 199 -2.87 0.84 -7.55
CA GLY A 199 -1.97 0.06 -6.71
C GLY A 199 -1.34 -1.10 -7.47
N TRP A 200 -0.47 -1.83 -6.80
CA TRP A 200 0.18 -3.01 -7.36
C TRP A 200 -0.62 -4.27 -7.02
N SER A 201 -0.89 -5.10 -8.01
CA SER A 201 -1.59 -6.37 -7.80
C SER A 201 -0.73 -7.37 -7.00
N LYS A 202 -1.36 -8.43 -6.50
CA LYS A 202 -0.64 -9.51 -5.82
C LYS A 202 0.25 -10.26 -6.80
N ALA A 203 1.49 -10.53 -6.41
CA ALA A 203 2.37 -11.41 -7.14
C ALA A 203 1.90 -12.87 -7.00
N LYS A 204 1.89 -13.61 -8.10
CA LYS A 204 1.51 -15.03 -8.16
C LYS A 204 2.62 -15.91 -8.75
N GLY A 205 3.81 -15.34 -8.94
CA GLY A 205 4.95 -16.02 -9.53
C GLY A 205 4.76 -16.35 -11.02
N TYR A 206 5.53 -17.30 -11.52
CA TYR A 206 5.38 -17.80 -12.88
C TYR A 206 4.14 -18.69 -12.99
N GLN A 207 3.27 -18.38 -13.92
CA GLN A 207 2.05 -19.13 -14.16
C GLN A 207 1.99 -19.60 -15.61
N GLY A 208 1.51 -20.83 -15.79
CA GLY A 208 1.26 -21.40 -17.11
C GLY A 208 0.11 -20.72 -17.85
N PRO A 209 -0.05 -20.99 -19.14
CA PRO A 209 -1.05 -20.34 -19.98
C PRO A 209 -2.49 -20.59 -19.54
N MET A 210 -2.78 -21.75 -18.95
CA MET A 210 -4.13 -22.07 -18.45
C MET A 210 -4.54 -21.12 -17.31
N LYS A 211 -3.70 -20.97 -16.28
CA LYS A 211 -4.03 -20.10 -15.14
C LYS A 211 -3.90 -18.60 -15.49
N ARG A 212 -2.93 -18.24 -16.33
CA ARG A 212 -2.70 -16.83 -16.68
C ARG A 212 -3.72 -16.29 -17.67
N TRP A 213 -4.15 -17.12 -18.64
CA TRP A 213 -4.97 -16.68 -19.77
C TRP A 213 -6.26 -17.50 -20.00
N GLY A 214 -6.48 -18.55 -19.22
CA GLY A 214 -7.68 -19.39 -19.35
C GLY A 214 -7.65 -20.33 -20.57
N PHE A 215 -6.47 -20.77 -20.99
CA PHE A 215 -6.38 -21.75 -22.08
C PHE A 215 -6.89 -23.12 -21.64
N ALA A 216 -7.56 -23.83 -22.54
CA ALA A 216 -8.13 -25.15 -22.29
C ALA A 216 -7.05 -26.25 -22.11
N GLY A 217 -5.89 -26.10 -22.76
CA GLY A 217 -4.85 -27.11 -22.79
C GLY A 217 -5.07 -28.15 -23.88
N GLY A 218 -4.29 -29.23 -23.88
CA GLY A 218 -4.42 -30.35 -24.80
C GLY A 218 -5.43 -31.39 -24.28
N VAL A 219 -6.00 -32.17 -25.19
CA VAL A 219 -6.93 -33.26 -24.88
C VAL A 219 -6.16 -34.43 -24.28
N SER A 220 -6.63 -35.01 -23.16
CA SER A 220 -5.94 -36.08 -22.45
C SER A 220 -6.13 -37.46 -23.09
N ASP A 221 -7.24 -37.66 -23.80
CA ASP A 221 -7.73 -38.99 -24.19
C ASP A 221 -7.45 -39.35 -25.65
N LYS A 222 -6.73 -38.50 -26.40
CA LYS A 222 -6.44 -38.76 -27.82
C LYS A 222 -4.95 -38.97 -28.08
N GLN A 223 -4.63 -39.90 -28.96
CA GLN A 223 -3.28 -40.23 -29.38
C GLN A 223 -2.47 -38.98 -29.79
N GLY A 224 -1.23 -38.93 -29.36
CA GLY A 224 -0.23 -37.89 -29.70
C GLY A 224 -0.15 -36.67 -28.79
N GLY A 225 -0.99 -36.56 -27.76
CA GLY A 225 -1.03 -35.40 -26.85
C GLY A 225 -0.48 -35.61 -25.44
N GLU A 226 0.11 -36.75 -25.12
CA GLU A 226 0.43 -37.21 -23.75
C GLU A 226 1.30 -36.25 -22.92
N LYS A 227 2.16 -35.45 -23.53
CA LYS A 227 3.07 -34.52 -22.85
C LYS A 227 2.63 -33.06 -22.88
N ALA A 228 1.51 -32.72 -23.50
CA ALA A 228 1.09 -31.35 -23.81
C ALA A 228 -0.20 -30.89 -23.10
N HIS A 229 -0.66 -31.60 -22.05
CA HIS A 229 -1.96 -31.33 -21.38
C HIS A 229 -2.13 -29.88 -20.92
N ARG A 230 -1.08 -29.23 -20.48
CA ARG A 230 -1.14 -27.85 -19.96
C ARG A 230 -0.37 -26.85 -20.83
N ALA A 231 -0.08 -27.20 -22.06
CA ALA A 231 0.61 -26.33 -23.00
C ALA A 231 -0.31 -25.30 -23.66
N HIS A 232 0.25 -24.29 -24.27
CA HIS A 232 -0.50 -23.23 -24.94
C HIS A 232 -0.79 -23.52 -26.43
N GLY A 233 -0.39 -24.69 -26.92
CA GLY A 233 -0.58 -25.06 -28.32
C GLY A 233 0.42 -24.40 -29.26
N SER A 234 0.03 -24.16 -30.50
CA SER A 234 0.89 -23.57 -31.51
C SER A 234 1.35 -22.14 -31.15
N MET A 235 2.64 -21.86 -31.31
CA MET A 235 3.24 -20.55 -31.04
C MET A 235 3.19 -19.60 -32.23
N GLY A 236 2.97 -20.12 -33.42
CA GLY A 236 2.94 -19.32 -34.65
C GLY A 236 2.82 -20.15 -35.91
N GLN A 237 2.70 -19.49 -37.02
CA GLN A 237 2.62 -20.09 -38.34
C GLN A 237 4.04 -20.41 -38.88
N ARG A 238 4.19 -21.53 -39.60
CA ARG A 238 5.49 -22.04 -40.11
C ARG A 238 6.23 -21.03 -40.98
N GLY A 239 5.54 -20.24 -41.81
CA GLY A 239 6.17 -19.28 -42.75
C GLY A 239 6.70 -17.98 -42.10
N VAL A 240 6.27 -17.63 -40.87
CA VAL A 240 6.63 -16.34 -40.26
C VAL A 240 7.95 -16.36 -39.49
N GLY A 241 8.43 -17.53 -39.06
CA GLY A 241 9.69 -17.71 -38.33
C GLY A 241 9.80 -17.00 -36.97
N LYS A 242 8.78 -16.32 -36.50
CA LYS A 242 8.78 -15.58 -35.21
C LYS A 242 7.43 -15.68 -34.51
N VAL A 243 7.46 -15.48 -33.19
CA VAL A 243 6.25 -15.36 -32.38
C VAL A 243 5.68 -13.95 -32.55
N HIS A 244 4.37 -13.84 -32.78
CA HIS A 244 3.71 -12.54 -32.90
C HIS A 244 3.76 -11.78 -31.57
N LYS A 245 3.91 -10.45 -31.66
CA LYS A 245 3.82 -9.57 -30.48
C LYS A 245 2.47 -9.78 -29.77
N TYR A 246 2.48 -9.69 -28.44
CA TYR A 246 1.30 -9.88 -27.59
C TYR A 246 0.68 -11.29 -27.60
N LYS A 247 1.34 -12.29 -28.20
CA LYS A 247 0.89 -13.69 -28.08
C LYS A 247 0.77 -14.09 -26.60
N LYS A 248 -0.41 -14.57 -26.23
CA LYS A 248 -0.68 -15.03 -24.85
C LYS A 248 0.14 -16.30 -24.58
N ALA A 249 0.99 -16.26 -23.57
CA ALA A 249 1.86 -17.36 -23.15
C ALA A 249 2.02 -17.41 -21.64
N GLY A 250 2.64 -18.47 -21.11
CA GLY A 250 3.07 -18.54 -19.71
C GLY A 250 4.02 -17.40 -19.38
N GLY A 251 4.16 -17.08 -18.11
CA GLY A 251 5.03 -16.03 -17.60
C GLY A 251 4.64 -15.55 -16.21
N HIS A 252 5.31 -14.53 -15.72
CA HIS A 252 4.99 -13.95 -14.43
C HIS A 252 3.58 -13.34 -14.44
N MET A 253 2.81 -13.64 -13.38
CA MET A 253 1.48 -13.11 -13.14
C MET A 253 1.51 -12.20 -11.92
N GLY A 254 1.44 -10.89 -12.13
CA GLY A 254 1.74 -9.89 -11.10
C GLY A 254 3.23 -9.82 -10.72
N PRO A 255 3.64 -8.79 -9.95
CA PRO A 255 2.85 -7.61 -9.58
C PRO A 255 2.70 -6.65 -10.76
N ASP A 256 1.48 -6.38 -11.14
CA ASP A 256 1.17 -5.42 -12.20
C ASP A 256 0.55 -4.14 -11.61
N PRO A 257 0.81 -2.96 -12.17
CA PRO A 257 0.06 -1.77 -11.82
C PRO A 257 -1.40 -1.95 -12.27
N ARG A 258 -2.32 -1.78 -11.34
CA ARG A 258 -3.76 -1.88 -11.59
C ARG A 258 -4.46 -0.64 -11.09
N CYS A 259 -5.39 -0.18 -11.89
CA CYS A 259 -6.23 0.97 -11.60
C CYS A 259 -7.69 0.55 -11.65
N MET A 260 -8.49 1.11 -10.77
CA MET A 260 -9.93 0.88 -10.75
C MET A 260 -10.66 2.05 -10.12
N ASN A 261 -11.92 2.21 -10.48
CA ASN A 261 -12.82 3.14 -9.82
C ASN A 261 -13.57 2.40 -8.71
N ALA A 262 -13.66 3.01 -7.55
CA ALA A 262 -14.39 2.50 -6.40
C ALA A 262 -15.22 3.63 -5.79
N GLN A 263 -16.39 3.32 -5.29
CA GLN A 263 -17.22 4.28 -4.58
C GLN A 263 -16.82 4.31 -3.10
N VAL A 264 -16.76 5.49 -2.52
CA VAL A 264 -16.55 5.68 -1.08
C VAL A 264 -17.85 5.36 -0.37
N PHE A 265 -17.88 4.27 0.39
CA PHE A 265 -19.05 3.83 1.13
C PHE A 265 -19.18 4.55 2.47
N ARG A 266 -18.09 4.57 3.25
CA ARG A 266 -18.06 5.13 4.60
C ARG A 266 -16.70 5.74 4.89
N ILE A 267 -16.67 6.75 5.74
CA ILE A 267 -15.45 7.38 6.22
C ILE A 267 -15.50 7.44 7.74
N GLU A 268 -14.41 7.08 8.40
CA GLU A 268 -14.20 7.22 9.83
C GLU A 268 -13.02 8.18 10.05
N ALA A 269 -13.31 9.35 10.58
CA ALA A 269 -12.31 10.40 10.75
C ALA A 269 -11.37 10.15 11.93
N THR A 270 -11.84 9.50 13.00
CA THR A 270 -11.08 9.25 14.24
C THR A 270 -9.82 8.43 13.96
N ARG A 271 -9.97 7.36 13.20
CA ARG A 271 -8.87 6.45 12.82
C ARG A 271 -8.32 6.70 11.43
N ASN A 272 -8.81 7.73 10.72
CA ASN A 272 -8.50 7.99 9.32
C ASN A 272 -8.73 6.77 8.41
N LEU A 273 -9.89 6.13 8.54
CA LEU A 273 -10.28 5.00 7.71
C LEU A 273 -11.22 5.44 6.58
N ILE A 274 -10.98 4.88 5.40
CA ILE A 274 -11.85 5.00 4.25
C ILE A 274 -12.30 3.61 3.80
N PHE A 275 -13.60 3.45 3.63
CA PHE A 275 -14.25 2.22 3.20
C PHE A 275 -14.66 2.36 1.73
N LEU A 276 -14.05 1.56 0.88
CA LEU A 276 -14.27 1.58 -0.57
C LEU A 276 -15.11 0.37 -0.98
N LYS A 277 -16.21 0.60 -1.71
CA LYS A 277 -17.08 -0.47 -2.20
C LYS A 277 -16.33 -1.34 -3.20
N GLY A 278 -16.30 -2.64 -2.95
CA GLY A 278 -15.64 -3.64 -3.78
C GLY A 278 -14.20 -3.95 -3.36
N THR A 279 -13.50 -4.67 -4.23
CA THR A 279 -12.10 -5.07 -4.03
C THR A 279 -11.15 -4.06 -4.64
N ILE A 280 -9.99 -3.83 -4.03
CA ILE A 280 -8.93 -2.95 -4.54
C ILE A 280 -7.64 -3.75 -4.74
N PRO A 281 -6.73 -3.30 -5.63
CA PRO A 281 -5.49 -4.02 -5.90
C PRO A 281 -4.58 -4.08 -4.67
N GLY A 282 -3.78 -5.12 -4.60
CA GLY A 282 -2.75 -5.31 -3.58
C GLY A 282 -3.13 -6.29 -2.47
N TYR A 283 -2.13 -6.65 -1.67
CA TYR A 283 -2.25 -7.48 -0.48
C TYR A 283 -2.57 -6.61 0.76
N LYS A 284 -2.85 -7.23 1.89
CA LYS A 284 -3.01 -6.53 3.17
C LYS A 284 -1.69 -5.81 3.53
N GLY A 285 -1.77 -4.55 3.92
CA GLY A 285 -0.61 -3.70 4.18
C GLY A 285 0.00 -3.05 2.93
N SER A 286 -0.49 -3.33 1.72
CA SER A 286 -0.02 -2.64 0.52
C SER A 286 -0.49 -1.19 0.48
N MET A 287 0.39 -0.32 -0.02
CA MET A 287 0.05 1.08 -0.26
C MET A 287 -0.76 1.22 -1.54
N VAL A 288 -1.81 2.00 -1.48
CA VAL A 288 -2.64 2.40 -2.62
C VAL A 288 -2.71 3.92 -2.72
N LYS A 289 -2.83 4.42 -3.94
CA LYS A 289 -3.09 5.83 -4.23
C LYS A 289 -4.56 5.98 -4.51
N ILE A 290 -5.20 6.92 -3.84
CA ILE A 290 -6.62 7.25 -4.00
C ILE A 290 -6.68 8.69 -4.49
N SER A 291 -7.33 8.92 -5.61
CA SER A 291 -7.54 10.25 -6.19
C SER A 291 -8.98 10.36 -6.70
N ASP A 292 -9.38 11.55 -7.10
CA ASP A 292 -10.69 11.74 -7.68
C ASP A 292 -10.86 10.92 -8.96
N ALA A 293 -12.07 10.45 -9.21
CA ALA A 293 -12.39 9.66 -10.40
C ALA A 293 -12.09 10.43 -11.68
N ARG A 294 -11.70 9.69 -12.72
CA ARG A 294 -11.33 10.24 -14.03
C ARG A 294 -12.27 9.75 -15.12
N GLY A 295 -12.33 10.49 -16.22
CA GLY A 295 -13.11 10.13 -17.39
C GLY A 295 -14.62 10.10 -17.11
N LYS A 296 -15.33 9.15 -17.71
CA LYS A 296 -16.80 9.02 -17.58
C LYS A 296 -17.27 8.86 -16.13
N THR A 297 -16.47 8.27 -15.26
CA THR A 297 -16.84 8.08 -13.84
C THR A 297 -16.79 9.39 -13.06
N ALA A 298 -15.99 10.36 -13.50
CA ALA A 298 -15.96 11.69 -12.88
C ALA A 298 -17.32 12.41 -13.01
N LEU A 299 -18.07 12.12 -14.07
CA LEU A 299 -19.41 12.72 -14.29
C LEU A 299 -20.42 12.30 -13.20
N LYS A 300 -20.23 11.12 -12.60
CA LYS A 300 -21.06 10.64 -11.49
C LYS A 300 -20.88 11.47 -10.21
N ASN A 301 -19.78 12.20 -10.08
CA ASN A 301 -19.50 13.05 -8.92
C ASN A 301 -20.06 14.47 -9.05
N LYS A 302 -20.71 14.82 -10.16
CA LYS A 302 -21.20 16.20 -10.40
C LYS A 302 -22.17 16.71 -9.33
N HIS A 303 -22.95 15.80 -8.74
CA HIS A 303 -23.95 16.14 -7.73
C HIS A 303 -23.36 16.28 -6.31
N ILE A 304 -22.10 15.85 -6.13
CA ILE A 304 -21.46 15.84 -4.81
C ILE A 304 -20.59 17.07 -4.66
N ARG A 305 -20.83 17.84 -3.61
CA ARG A 305 -19.97 18.99 -3.26
C ARG A 305 -18.69 18.47 -2.62
N LEU A 306 -17.60 18.57 -3.35
CA LEU A 306 -16.28 18.18 -2.88
C LEU A 306 -15.58 19.36 -2.20
N PRO A 307 -14.84 19.16 -1.12
CA PRO A 307 -14.05 20.22 -0.50
C PRO A 307 -12.83 20.55 -1.38
N TYR A 308 -12.64 21.83 -1.70
CA TYR A 308 -11.52 22.34 -2.48
C TYR A 308 -10.71 23.36 -1.70
N PRO A 309 -9.36 23.28 -1.72
CA PRO A 309 -8.50 22.25 -2.34
C PRO A 309 -8.48 20.93 -1.53
N THR A 310 -8.82 20.99 -0.26
CA THR A 310 -8.97 19.86 0.67
C THR A 310 -9.95 20.24 1.77
N PHE A 311 -10.29 19.28 2.63
CA PHE A 311 -11.11 19.58 3.80
C PHE A 311 -10.29 20.40 4.82
N VAL A 312 -10.77 21.58 5.13
CA VAL A 312 -10.25 22.46 6.18
C VAL A 312 -11.29 22.53 7.28
N PRO A 313 -10.96 22.09 8.51
CA PRO A 313 -11.89 22.20 9.63
C PRO A 313 -12.09 23.70 9.94
N VAL A 314 -13.33 24.08 10.11
CA VAL A 314 -13.69 25.40 10.62
C VAL A 314 -13.67 25.29 12.16
N PRO A 315 -13.01 26.22 12.87
CA PRO A 315 -13.12 26.27 14.32
C PRO A 315 -14.61 26.45 14.67
N ASP A 316 -15.02 25.98 15.84
CA ASP A 316 -16.37 26.08 16.38
C ASP A 316 -17.46 25.20 15.72
N VAL A 317 -17.08 24.31 14.77
CA VAL A 317 -18.00 23.35 14.17
C VAL A 317 -17.65 21.94 14.57
N GLU A 318 -18.55 21.25 15.25
CA GLU A 318 -18.43 19.83 15.52
C GLU A 318 -18.75 19.01 14.26
N TYR A 319 -17.81 18.17 13.86
CA TYR A 319 -17.96 17.32 12.70
C TYR A 319 -18.20 15.87 13.11
N PRO A 320 -19.16 15.17 12.51
CA PRO A 320 -19.44 13.77 12.83
C PRO A 320 -18.20 12.89 12.58
N THR A 321 -17.92 11.99 13.51
CA THR A 321 -16.75 11.10 13.45
C THR A 321 -16.86 10.09 12.31
N THR A 322 -18.07 9.64 12.01
CA THR A 322 -18.37 8.68 10.94
C THR A 322 -19.35 9.31 9.96
N LEU A 323 -19.02 9.15 8.68
CA LEU A 323 -19.84 9.63 7.57
C LEU A 323 -20.12 8.43 6.66
N GLN A 324 -21.38 8.15 6.37
CA GLN A 324 -21.82 7.09 5.47
C GLN A 324 -22.40 7.68 4.17
N ALA A 325 -22.29 6.97 3.07
CA ALA A 325 -22.92 7.35 1.84
C ALA A 325 -24.46 7.33 2.02
N PRO A 326 -25.18 8.27 1.43
CA PRO A 326 -26.63 8.21 1.45
C PRO A 326 -27.10 6.90 0.83
N PRO A 327 -28.17 6.29 1.35
CA PRO A 327 -28.77 5.10 0.77
C PRO A 327 -29.27 5.40 -0.66
N GLN A 328 -29.56 4.36 -1.39
CA GLN A 328 -30.20 4.50 -2.70
C GLN A 328 -31.63 5.05 -2.50
N ASP A 329 -32.07 5.87 -3.43
CA ASP A 329 -33.41 6.51 -3.36
C ASP A 329 -34.56 5.51 -3.40
N ARG A 330 -34.31 4.31 -3.93
CA ARG A 330 -35.28 3.22 -4.05
C ARG A 330 -34.80 1.99 -3.32
N ASP A 331 -35.70 1.37 -2.57
CA ASP A 331 -35.47 0.08 -1.93
C ASP A 331 -35.16 -1.00 -2.99
N PRO A 332 -33.96 -1.62 -2.96
CA PRO A 332 -33.59 -2.65 -3.93
C PRO A 332 -34.38 -3.95 -3.75
N PHE A 333 -35.03 -4.15 -2.61
CA PHE A 333 -35.84 -5.32 -2.31
C PHE A 333 -37.32 -5.12 -2.58
N LEU A 334 -37.74 -3.88 -2.90
CA LEU A 334 -39.09 -3.62 -3.31
C LEU A 334 -39.26 -4.17 -4.73
N TYR A 335 -40.00 -5.28 -4.86
CA TYR A 335 -40.40 -5.77 -6.15
C TYR A 335 -41.34 -4.75 -6.81
N PRO A 336 -41.12 -4.40 -8.08
CA PRO A 336 -42.08 -3.60 -8.80
C PRO A 336 -43.41 -4.37 -8.70
N GLU A 337 -44.49 -3.70 -8.30
CA GLU A 337 -45.82 -4.28 -8.31
C GLU A 337 -46.00 -4.87 -9.70
N GLN A 338 -46.13 -6.20 -9.76
CA GLN A 338 -46.50 -6.84 -11.02
C GLN A 338 -47.86 -6.27 -11.37
N PRO A 339 -48.02 -5.71 -12.58
CA PRO A 339 -49.35 -5.32 -13.00
C PRO A 339 -50.26 -6.52 -12.74
N LEU A 340 -51.25 -6.29 -11.89
CA LEU A 340 -52.26 -7.33 -11.65
C LEU A 340 -52.70 -7.78 -13.03
N TYR A 341 -52.53 -9.09 -13.29
CA TYR A 341 -53.05 -9.72 -14.50
C TYR A 341 -54.50 -9.33 -14.56
N GLN A 342 -54.84 -8.44 -15.45
CA GLN A 342 -56.23 -8.25 -15.83
C GLN A 342 -56.52 -9.43 -16.76
N PRO A 343 -57.37 -10.36 -16.36
CA PRO A 343 -57.82 -11.38 -17.30
C PRO A 343 -58.42 -10.60 -18.46
N ASP A 344 -57.90 -10.87 -19.66
CA ASP A 344 -58.47 -10.32 -20.89
C ASP A 344 -59.95 -10.68 -20.91
N ASP A 345 -60.78 -9.64 -20.99
CA ASP A 345 -62.21 -9.76 -21.17
C ASP A 345 -62.55 -10.44 -22.51
#